data_7a02927c52fbc4fe6227790a3e2954b4
#
_entry.id   7a02927c52fbc4fe6227790a3e2954b4
#
_cell.length_a   1.000
_cell.length_b   1.000
_cell.length_c   1.000
_cell.angle_alpha   90.00
_cell.angle_beta   90.00
_cell.angle_gamma   90.00
#
_symmetry.space_group_name_H-M   'P 1'
#
loop_
_entity.id
_entity.type
_entity.pdbx_description
1 polymer ?
#
loop_
_entity_poly.entity_id
_entity_poly.type
_entity_poly.pdbx_seq_one_letter_code
_entity_poly.pdbx_strand_id
1 'polypeptide(L)'
;MRRIILFSALLALFAGACRSLHVSDYHTAQPIPERLPNLELLVHERSFEDAFYAALDRDVMLLSMPYDPYFPSPWEVYGTTDGALRDVFHVLDNELADNINARDNLRYGHARFKLLSYQRRNSGWGWLIPMALTAGVVNLFGVPCSVHRIDLELQMEITDANGAVIGRYVAPGAGKAQIALYHGYDSITAIRKANLLAVQNALSKIKTSLGPDVASLTEQLRAAGTIRPLDHK
;
A
#
# COMPACT_ATOMS: atom_id res chain seq x y z
N MET A 1 -16.78 -42.63 18.07
CA MET A 1 -16.38 -41.36 18.66
C MET A 1 -15.03 -40.85 18.17
N ARG A 2 -13.92 -41.58 18.25
CA ARG A 2 -12.58 -41.12 17.78
C ARG A 2 -12.52 -40.61 16.31
N ARG A 3 -13.25 -41.27 15.39
CA ARG A 3 -13.28 -40.88 13.96
C ARG A 3 -14.03 -39.59 13.73
N ILE A 4 -15.03 -39.24 14.51
CA ILE A 4 -15.80 -37.99 14.41
C ILE A 4 -14.95 -36.81 14.93
N ILE A 5 -14.20 -37.02 16.00
CA ILE A 5 -13.29 -36.00 16.57
C ILE A 5 -12.16 -35.69 15.59
N LEU A 6 -11.60 -36.70 14.92
CA LEU A 6 -10.58 -36.50 13.87
C LEU A 6 -11.15 -35.74 12.67
N PHE A 7 -12.38 -36.05 12.26
CA PHE A 7 -13.02 -35.32 11.14
C PHE A 7 -13.38 -33.87 11.50
N SER A 8 -13.84 -33.63 12.73
CA SER A 8 -14.12 -32.29 13.24
C SER A 8 -12.85 -31.46 13.40
N ALA A 9 -11.77 -32.05 13.88
CA ALA A 9 -10.47 -31.38 13.97
C ALA A 9 -9.88 -31.08 12.59
N LEU A 10 -10.06 -31.97 11.62
CA LEU A 10 -9.68 -31.76 10.23
C LEU A 10 -10.51 -30.63 9.61
N LEU A 11 -11.82 -30.63 9.83
CA LEU A 11 -12.71 -29.54 9.33
C LEU A 11 -12.39 -28.19 9.95
N ALA A 12 -12.00 -28.12 11.22
CA ALA A 12 -11.58 -26.93 11.91
C ALA A 12 -10.24 -26.36 11.35
N LEU A 13 -9.34 -27.22 10.88
CA LEU A 13 -8.11 -26.84 10.19
C LEU A 13 -8.42 -26.20 8.80
N PHE A 14 -9.50 -26.63 8.14
CA PHE A 14 -9.93 -26.04 6.87
C PHE A 14 -10.70 -24.72 7.04
N ALA A 15 -11.21 -24.42 8.22
CA ALA A 15 -11.88 -23.16 8.52
C ALA A 15 -10.91 -21.97 8.77
N GLY A 16 -9.61 -22.22 8.75
CA GLY A 16 -8.54 -21.22 8.87
C GLY A 16 -8.40 -20.39 7.61
N ALA A 17 -9.40 -19.59 7.36
CA ALA A 17 -9.73 -18.81 6.20
C ALA A 17 -8.64 -17.89 5.65
N CYS A 18 -8.78 -17.55 4.37
CA CYS A 18 -8.08 -16.46 3.69
C CYS A 18 -8.01 -15.21 4.57
N ARG A 19 -6.82 -14.62 4.68
CA ARG A 19 -6.63 -13.34 5.39
C ARG A 19 -7.30 -12.22 4.60
N SER A 20 -8.11 -11.42 5.28
CA SER A 20 -8.65 -10.16 4.78
C SER A 20 -7.79 -8.98 5.21
N LEU A 21 -7.94 -7.84 4.54
CA LEU A 21 -7.37 -6.57 5.01
C LEU A 21 -8.16 -6.09 6.23
N HIS A 22 -7.44 -5.63 7.26
CA HIS A 22 -8.01 -5.08 8.48
C HIS A 22 -7.81 -3.56 8.51
N VAL A 23 -8.58 -2.86 9.32
CA VAL A 23 -8.44 -1.40 9.53
C VAL A 23 -7.01 -1.03 9.95
N SER A 24 -6.37 -1.86 10.78
CA SER A 24 -4.97 -1.67 11.19
C SER A 24 -3.97 -1.69 10.02
N ASP A 25 -4.34 -2.28 8.89
CA ASP A 25 -3.47 -2.32 7.71
C ASP A 25 -3.35 -0.96 7.00
N TYR A 26 -4.21 0.00 7.34
CA TYR A 26 -4.24 1.35 6.77
C TYR A 26 -3.55 2.40 7.66
N HIS A 27 -3.01 2.00 8.80
CA HIS A 27 -2.31 2.88 9.72
C HIS A 27 -0.85 2.48 9.86
N THR A 28 0.05 3.47 9.97
CA THR A 28 1.44 3.22 10.31
C THR A 28 1.65 3.40 11.81
N ALA A 29 2.56 2.60 12.38
CA ALA A 29 2.67 2.46 13.83
C ALA A 29 3.44 3.58 14.56
N GLN A 30 4.06 4.54 13.86
CA GLN A 30 4.94 5.52 14.50
C GLN A 30 4.68 6.95 14.02
N PRO A 31 4.13 7.83 14.88
CA PRO A 31 4.11 9.27 14.62
C PRO A 31 5.56 9.83 14.69
N ILE A 32 5.78 10.95 14.01
CA ILE A 32 7.00 11.74 14.23
C ILE A 32 6.95 12.37 15.64
N PRO A 33 8.11 12.53 16.33
CA PRO A 33 8.16 13.08 17.68
C PRO A 33 7.57 14.49 17.78
N GLU A 34 7.91 15.35 16.82
CA GLU A 34 7.34 16.69 16.68
C GLU A 34 6.51 16.73 15.39
N ARG A 35 5.29 17.27 15.48
CA ARG A 35 4.36 17.35 14.36
C ARG A 35 4.50 18.67 13.63
N LEU A 36 4.35 18.62 12.31
CA LEU A 36 4.27 19.82 11.49
C LEU A 36 2.95 20.56 11.71
N PRO A 37 2.90 21.89 11.51
CA PRO A 37 1.65 22.61 11.36
C PRO A 37 0.75 21.92 10.33
N ASN A 38 -0.57 22.03 10.50
CA ASN A 38 -1.51 21.29 9.68
C ASN A 38 -1.34 21.63 8.17
N LEU A 39 -1.08 20.59 7.39
CA LEU A 39 -0.90 20.65 5.94
C LEU A 39 -2.10 20.02 5.24
N GLU A 40 -2.47 20.55 4.09
CA GLU A 40 -3.47 19.94 3.23
C GLU A 40 -2.85 18.86 2.35
N LEU A 41 -3.52 17.70 2.25
CA LEU A 41 -3.09 16.62 1.37
C LEU A 41 -3.31 16.99 -0.10
N LEU A 42 -2.27 16.90 -0.91
CA LEU A 42 -2.35 16.91 -2.36
C LEU A 42 -1.71 15.63 -2.91
N VAL A 43 -2.47 14.86 -3.65
CA VAL A 43 -1.96 13.66 -4.34
C VAL A 43 -1.84 13.95 -5.82
N HIS A 44 -0.68 13.66 -6.41
CA HIS A 44 -0.51 13.71 -7.85
C HIS A 44 -1.08 12.42 -8.47
N GLU A 45 -2.42 12.32 -8.52
CA GLU A 45 -3.18 11.12 -8.89
C GLU A 45 -2.64 10.46 -10.16
N ARG A 46 -2.42 11.23 -11.25
CA ARG A 46 -1.87 10.72 -12.51
C ARG A 46 -0.58 9.92 -12.34
N SER A 47 0.31 10.31 -11.42
CA SER A 47 1.57 9.57 -11.23
C SER A 47 1.34 8.19 -10.65
N PHE A 48 0.30 8.02 -9.85
CA PHE A 48 -0.10 6.73 -9.30
C PHE A 48 -0.86 5.92 -10.35
N GLU A 49 -1.84 6.52 -11.01
CA GLU A 49 -2.63 5.87 -12.08
C GLU A 49 -1.72 5.36 -13.19
N ASP A 50 -0.90 6.22 -13.80
CA ASP A 50 0.01 5.85 -14.88
C ASP A 50 0.94 4.69 -14.48
N ALA A 51 1.48 4.72 -13.27
CA ALA A 51 2.39 3.70 -12.78
C ALA A 51 1.68 2.36 -12.49
N PHE A 52 0.51 2.41 -11.88
CA PHE A 52 -0.28 1.23 -11.54
C PHE A 52 -0.84 0.55 -12.79
N TYR A 53 -1.38 1.34 -13.76
CA TYR A 53 -1.91 0.79 -15.00
C TYR A 53 -0.80 0.31 -15.94
N ALA A 54 0.35 0.98 -16.02
CA ALA A 54 1.49 0.49 -16.79
C ALA A 54 2.04 -0.84 -16.26
N ALA A 55 1.95 -1.09 -14.95
CA ALA A 55 2.29 -2.38 -14.38
C ALA A 55 1.23 -3.45 -14.68
N LEU A 56 -0.05 -3.05 -14.74
CA LEU A 56 -1.16 -3.91 -15.11
C LEU A 56 -1.06 -4.37 -16.56
N ASP A 57 -0.81 -3.46 -17.50
CA ASP A 57 -0.70 -3.80 -18.92
C ASP A 57 0.40 -4.83 -19.18
N ARG A 58 1.52 -4.76 -18.43
CA ARG A 58 2.56 -5.77 -18.47
C ARG A 58 2.07 -7.14 -17.99
N ASP A 59 1.29 -7.18 -16.93
CA ASP A 59 0.76 -8.43 -16.38
C ASP A 59 -0.31 -9.02 -17.32
N VAL A 60 -1.17 -8.19 -17.90
CA VAL A 60 -2.19 -8.61 -18.88
C VAL A 60 -1.54 -9.15 -20.16
N MET A 61 -0.45 -8.54 -20.66
CA MET A 61 0.31 -9.08 -21.77
C MET A 61 0.90 -10.47 -21.49
N LEU A 62 1.33 -10.71 -20.26
CA LEU A 62 1.83 -12.02 -19.83
C LEU A 62 0.71 -13.05 -19.65
N LEU A 63 -0.51 -12.58 -19.35
CA LEU A 63 -1.71 -13.40 -19.17
C LEU A 63 -2.50 -13.65 -20.48
N SER A 64 -2.13 -13.02 -21.59
CA SER A 64 -2.73 -13.28 -22.92
C SER A 64 -2.37 -14.66 -23.51
N MET A 65 -1.80 -15.54 -22.69
CA MET A 65 -1.72 -16.97 -22.93
C MET A 65 -3.11 -17.62 -22.82
N PRO A 66 -3.35 -18.78 -23.47
CA PRO A 66 -4.69 -19.36 -23.61
C PRO A 66 -5.42 -19.46 -22.27
N TYR A 67 -6.70 -19.08 -22.31
CA TYR A 67 -7.65 -19.04 -21.19
C TYR A 67 -7.40 -20.14 -20.15
N ASP A 68 -6.92 -19.74 -18.98
CA ASP A 68 -6.82 -20.59 -17.81
C ASP A 68 -7.93 -20.15 -16.82
N PRO A 69 -8.90 -21.03 -16.49
CA PRO A 69 -10.01 -20.69 -15.60
C PRO A 69 -9.57 -20.34 -14.16
N TYR A 70 -8.32 -20.57 -13.83
CA TYR A 70 -7.74 -20.22 -12.49
C TYR A 70 -7.09 -18.83 -12.43
N PHE A 71 -7.01 -18.12 -13.56
CA PHE A 71 -6.52 -16.73 -13.57
C PHE A 71 -7.68 -15.74 -13.50
N PRO A 72 -7.54 -14.66 -12.72
CA PRO A 72 -8.57 -13.64 -12.63
C PRO A 72 -8.84 -13.04 -14.02
N SER A 73 -10.10 -12.75 -14.29
CA SER A 73 -10.50 -12.10 -15.53
C SER A 73 -9.84 -10.71 -15.64
N PRO A 74 -9.60 -10.17 -16.85
CA PRO A 74 -9.08 -8.82 -17.01
C PRO A 74 -9.86 -7.78 -16.17
N TRP A 75 -11.18 -7.91 -16.09
CA TRP A 75 -12.04 -7.01 -15.30
C TRP A 75 -11.78 -7.08 -13.79
N GLU A 76 -11.51 -8.27 -13.24
CA GLU A 76 -11.12 -8.43 -11.83
C GLU A 76 -9.75 -7.78 -11.57
N VAL A 77 -8.85 -7.85 -12.54
CA VAL A 77 -7.52 -7.24 -12.43
C VAL A 77 -7.62 -5.71 -12.46
N TYR A 78 -8.47 -5.12 -13.30
CA TYR A 78 -8.74 -3.68 -13.31
C TYR A 78 -9.39 -3.22 -12.01
N GLY A 79 -10.44 -3.88 -11.54
CA GLY A 79 -11.07 -3.56 -10.25
C GLY A 79 -10.14 -3.68 -9.06
N THR A 80 -9.15 -4.58 -9.13
CA THR A 80 -8.10 -4.71 -8.12
C THR A 80 -7.17 -3.49 -8.09
N THR A 81 -6.84 -2.96 -9.28
CA THR A 81 -5.96 -1.78 -9.40
C THR A 81 -6.63 -0.56 -8.81
N ASP A 82 -7.90 -0.31 -9.11
CA ASP A 82 -8.69 0.78 -8.51
C ASP A 82 -8.82 0.64 -7.00
N GLY A 83 -9.04 -0.59 -6.52
CA GLY A 83 -9.06 -0.89 -5.09
C GLY A 83 -7.71 -0.58 -4.41
N ALA A 84 -6.61 -0.96 -5.04
CA ALA A 84 -5.27 -0.70 -4.53
C ALA A 84 -4.93 0.80 -4.52
N LEU A 85 -5.35 1.55 -5.54
CA LEU A 85 -5.18 3.02 -5.59
C LEU A 85 -5.94 3.71 -4.46
N ARG A 86 -7.21 3.35 -4.25
CA ARG A 86 -8.01 3.89 -3.13
C ARG A 86 -7.38 3.58 -1.78
N ASP A 87 -6.90 2.36 -1.59
CA ASP A 87 -6.22 1.96 -0.35
C ASP A 87 -4.98 2.81 -0.10
N VAL A 88 -4.16 3.05 -1.14
CA VAL A 88 -2.96 3.89 -1.04
C VAL A 88 -3.31 5.32 -0.67
N PHE A 89 -4.32 5.92 -1.33
CA PHE A 89 -4.73 7.29 -1.01
C PHE A 89 -5.27 7.41 0.42
N HIS A 90 -6.00 6.41 0.88
CA HIS A 90 -6.48 6.36 2.26
C HIS A 90 -5.32 6.27 3.28
N VAL A 91 -4.28 5.49 2.97
CA VAL A 91 -3.07 5.44 3.82
C VAL A 91 -2.34 6.78 3.85
N LEU A 92 -2.21 7.47 2.69
CA LEU A 92 -1.56 8.78 2.63
C LEU A 92 -2.33 9.82 3.46
N ASP A 93 -3.66 9.81 3.39
CA ASP A 93 -4.52 10.71 4.16
C ASP A 93 -4.41 10.44 5.66
N ASN A 94 -4.58 9.18 6.07
CA ASN A 94 -4.42 8.78 7.48
C ASN A 94 -3.03 9.13 8.02
N GLU A 95 -1.98 8.88 7.23
CA GLU A 95 -0.61 9.16 7.65
C GLU A 95 -0.37 10.64 7.87
N LEU A 96 -0.86 11.48 6.96
CA LEU A 96 -0.75 12.92 7.11
C LEU A 96 -1.54 13.42 8.31
N ALA A 97 -2.78 12.98 8.46
CA ALA A 97 -3.68 13.44 9.52
C ALA A 97 -3.23 12.97 10.92
N ASP A 98 -2.86 11.69 11.05
CA ASP A 98 -2.63 11.07 12.35
C ASP A 98 -1.19 11.19 12.84
N ASN A 99 -0.21 11.17 11.91
CA ASN A 99 1.19 10.99 12.26
C ASN A 99 2.08 12.21 11.93
N ILE A 100 1.74 13.01 10.94
CA ILE A 100 2.56 14.14 10.48
C ILE A 100 2.00 15.47 10.95
N ASN A 101 0.72 15.72 10.76
CA ASN A 101 0.06 16.98 11.08
C ASN A 101 -0.17 17.18 12.59
N ALA A 102 0.01 18.40 13.06
CA ALA A 102 -0.55 18.85 14.32
C ALA A 102 -2.07 18.95 14.20
N ARG A 103 -2.77 18.76 15.33
CA ARG A 103 -4.23 18.93 15.41
C ARG A 103 -4.58 20.42 15.51
N ASP A 104 -4.29 21.18 14.47
CA ASP A 104 -4.62 22.59 14.33
C ASP A 104 -5.74 22.74 13.29
N ASN A 105 -6.62 23.71 13.49
CA ASN A 105 -7.68 24.02 12.54
C ASN A 105 -7.21 24.89 11.36
N LEU A 106 -6.04 25.51 11.49
CA LEU A 106 -5.45 26.37 10.47
C LEU A 106 -4.51 25.56 9.57
N ARG A 107 -4.61 25.70 8.26
CA ARG A 107 -3.75 25.07 7.28
C ARG A 107 -2.63 26.03 6.87
N TYR A 108 -1.37 25.57 6.91
CA TYR A 108 -0.19 26.41 6.67
C TYR A 108 0.52 26.10 5.34
N GLY A 109 0.14 25.05 4.65
CA GLY A 109 0.75 24.64 3.41
C GLY A 109 0.15 23.34 2.90
N HIS A 110 0.82 22.71 1.93
CA HIS A 110 0.38 21.46 1.35
C HIS A 110 1.48 20.39 1.46
N ALA A 111 1.08 19.17 1.70
CA ALA A 111 1.90 17.98 1.54
C ALA A 111 1.51 17.29 0.23
N ARG A 112 2.38 17.35 -0.77
CA ARG A 112 2.14 16.75 -2.08
C ARG A 112 2.85 15.41 -2.19
N PHE A 113 2.09 14.36 -2.47
CA PHE A 113 2.64 13.04 -2.73
C PHE A 113 2.67 12.73 -4.23
N LYS A 114 3.79 12.17 -4.69
CA LYS A 114 4.01 11.75 -6.07
C LYS A 114 4.72 10.39 -6.08
N LEU A 115 4.27 9.49 -6.95
CA LEU A 115 4.94 8.23 -7.20
C LEU A 115 5.96 8.42 -8.33
N LEU A 116 7.24 8.15 -8.05
CA LEU A 116 8.34 8.32 -9.01
C LEU A 116 8.62 7.05 -9.79
N SER A 117 8.56 5.90 -9.13
CA SER A 117 8.72 4.60 -9.76
C SER A 117 7.82 3.56 -9.11
N TYR A 118 7.44 2.56 -9.90
CA TYR A 118 6.62 1.45 -9.43
C TYR A 118 6.97 0.19 -10.21
N GLN A 119 7.29 -0.88 -9.48
CA GLN A 119 7.57 -2.19 -10.07
C GLN A 119 6.80 -3.26 -9.31
N ARG A 120 6.03 -4.02 -10.05
CA ARG A 120 5.35 -5.22 -9.56
C ARG A 120 6.03 -6.45 -10.08
N ARG A 121 6.33 -7.40 -9.20
CA ARG A 121 6.91 -8.69 -9.53
C ARG A 121 6.06 -9.78 -8.90
N ASN A 122 5.76 -10.79 -9.70
CA ASN A 122 5.09 -11.99 -9.23
C ASN A 122 6.07 -13.17 -9.34
N SER A 123 6.26 -13.89 -8.25
CA SER A 123 7.10 -15.11 -8.22
C SER A 123 6.22 -16.31 -7.83
N GLY A 124 5.67 -17.00 -8.82
CA GLY A 124 4.76 -18.13 -8.58
C GLY A 124 5.22 -19.46 -9.16
N TRP A 125 5.91 -19.42 -10.28
CA TRP A 125 6.24 -20.64 -11.04
C TRP A 125 7.03 -21.69 -10.26
N GLY A 126 7.99 -21.27 -9.42
CA GLY A 126 8.79 -22.20 -8.62
C GLY A 126 8.00 -23.01 -7.58
N TRP A 127 6.86 -22.50 -7.14
CA TRP A 127 6.01 -23.13 -6.14
C TRP A 127 4.94 -24.06 -6.72
N LEU A 128 4.65 -23.94 -8.03
CA LEU A 128 3.68 -24.79 -8.71
C LEU A 128 4.13 -26.25 -8.77
N ILE A 129 5.43 -26.51 -8.91
CA ILE A 129 5.98 -27.87 -8.98
C ILE A 129 5.76 -28.63 -7.67
N PRO A 130 6.18 -28.14 -6.50
CA PRO A 130 5.90 -28.81 -5.22
C PRO A 130 4.39 -28.96 -4.96
N MET A 131 3.59 -27.97 -5.34
CA MET A 131 2.13 -28.02 -5.19
C MET A 131 1.49 -29.13 -6.03
N ALA A 132 1.87 -29.24 -7.30
CA ALA A 132 1.38 -30.29 -8.19
C ALA A 132 1.78 -31.69 -7.71
N LEU A 133 3.04 -31.86 -7.28
CA LEU A 133 3.54 -33.14 -6.77
C LEU A 133 2.88 -33.60 -5.47
N THR A 134 2.40 -32.68 -4.65
CA THR A 134 1.77 -32.98 -3.34
C THR A 134 0.27 -32.80 -3.35
N ALA A 135 -0.34 -32.58 -4.53
CA ALA A 135 -1.77 -32.27 -4.66
C ALA A 135 -2.24 -31.15 -3.70
N GLY A 136 -1.38 -30.14 -3.50
CA GLY A 136 -1.68 -29.00 -2.63
C GLY A 136 -1.47 -29.23 -1.13
N VAL A 137 -1.08 -30.41 -0.69
CA VAL A 137 -0.89 -30.72 0.75
C VAL A 137 0.15 -29.79 1.39
N VAL A 138 1.17 -29.37 0.65
CA VAL A 138 2.18 -28.42 1.17
C VAL A 138 1.59 -27.05 1.55
N ASN A 139 0.46 -26.65 0.96
CA ASN A 139 -0.25 -25.43 1.35
C ASN A 139 -0.80 -25.48 2.79
N LEU A 140 -1.13 -26.67 3.30
CA LEU A 140 -1.53 -26.86 4.69
C LEU A 140 -0.41 -26.52 5.67
N PHE A 141 0.83 -26.63 5.22
CA PHE A 141 2.03 -26.27 6.00
C PHE A 141 2.50 -24.82 5.75
N GLY A 142 1.67 -24.00 5.11
CA GLY A 142 1.96 -22.57 4.90
C GLY A 142 2.87 -22.27 3.71
N VAL A 143 3.13 -23.25 2.83
CA VAL A 143 3.88 -22.99 1.59
C VAL A 143 3.01 -22.15 0.65
N PRO A 144 3.46 -20.96 0.20
CA PRO A 144 2.65 -20.09 -0.64
C PRO A 144 2.53 -20.62 -2.08
N CYS A 145 1.38 -20.37 -2.71
CA CYS A 145 1.18 -20.62 -4.14
C CYS A 145 1.95 -19.63 -5.00
N SER A 146 1.99 -18.39 -4.55
CA SER A 146 2.64 -17.28 -5.23
C SER A 146 2.99 -16.18 -4.24
N VAL A 147 3.88 -15.28 -4.67
CA VAL A 147 4.30 -14.13 -3.86
C VAL A 147 4.28 -12.89 -4.72
N HIS A 148 3.47 -11.91 -4.36
CA HIS A 148 3.52 -10.57 -4.92
C HIS A 148 4.54 -9.72 -4.18
N ARG A 149 5.41 -9.08 -4.94
CA ARG A 149 6.37 -8.09 -4.45
C ARG A 149 6.15 -6.78 -5.20
N ILE A 150 6.06 -5.72 -4.45
CA ILE A 150 5.96 -4.34 -4.94
C ILE A 150 7.20 -3.60 -4.48
N ASP A 151 7.89 -2.98 -5.41
CA ASP A 151 8.98 -2.03 -5.16
C ASP A 151 8.54 -0.69 -5.76
N LEU A 152 8.58 0.39 -4.97
CA LEU A 152 8.17 1.72 -5.40
C LEU A 152 9.10 2.80 -4.85
N GLU A 153 9.05 3.99 -5.42
CA GLU A 153 9.71 5.17 -4.92
C GLU A 153 8.68 6.29 -4.75
N LEU A 154 8.51 6.75 -3.51
CA LEU A 154 7.54 7.77 -3.13
C LEU A 154 8.25 9.08 -2.81
N GLN A 155 7.75 10.17 -3.37
CA GLN A 155 8.17 11.53 -3.07
C GLN A 155 7.08 12.25 -2.29
N MET A 156 7.49 12.97 -1.24
CA MET A 156 6.68 13.93 -0.50
C MET A 156 7.32 15.31 -0.66
N GLU A 157 6.56 16.27 -1.17
CA GLU A 157 6.95 17.69 -1.22
C GLU A 157 6.09 18.47 -0.24
N ILE A 158 6.74 19.35 0.53
CA ILE A 158 6.05 20.29 1.42
C ILE A 158 6.15 21.67 0.78
N THR A 159 4.99 22.29 0.57
CA THR A 159 4.90 23.66 0.06
C THR A 159 4.25 24.56 1.09
N ASP A 160 4.70 25.79 1.17
CA ASP A 160 4.12 26.83 2.04
C ASP A 160 2.80 27.39 1.46
N ALA A 161 2.20 28.34 2.16
CA ALA A 161 0.98 29.04 1.74
C ALA A 161 1.12 29.82 0.42
N ASN A 162 2.35 30.16 0.02
CA ASN A 162 2.67 30.87 -1.22
C ASN A 162 2.97 29.92 -2.38
N GLY A 163 2.98 28.61 -2.14
CA GLY A 163 3.32 27.59 -3.11
C GLY A 163 4.82 27.34 -3.30
N ALA A 164 5.68 27.94 -2.48
CA ALA A 164 7.10 27.67 -2.51
C ALA A 164 7.40 26.29 -1.90
N VAL A 165 8.23 25.48 -2.57
CA VAL A 165 8.67 24.18 -2.04
C VAL A 165 9.72 24.41 -0.97
N ILE A 166 9.41 24.08 0.26
CA ILE A 166 10.28 24.23 1.43
C ILE A 166 10.92 22.92 1.90
N GLY A 167 10.38 21.77 1.47
CA GLY A 167 10.93 20.45 1.78
C GLY A 167 10.62 19.45 0.67
N ARG A 168 11.57 18.53 0.42
CA ARG A 168 11.40 17.43 -0.54
C ARG A 168 12.07 16.18 0.01
N TYR A 169 11.28 15.12 0.16
CA TYR A 169 11.68 13.83 0.72
C TYR A 169 11.34 12.73 -0.27
N VAL A 170 12.31 11.87 -0.55
CA VAL A 170 12.14 10.72 -1.46
C VAL A 170 12.59 9.47 -0.75
N ALA A 171 11.78 8.42 -0.80
CA ALA A 171 12.16 7.15 -0.21
C ALA A 171 11.66 5.96 -1.01
N PRO A 172 12.49 4.89 -1.11
CA PRO A 172 12.06 3.63 -1.67
C PRO A 172 11.22 2.86 -0.65
N GLY A 173 10.14 2.23 -1.14
CA GLY A 173 9.29 1.34 -0.40
C GLY A 173 9.26 -0.04 -1.01
N ALA A 174 9.20 -1.07 -0.16
CA ALA A 174 9.07 -2.45 -0.58
C ALA A 174 7.97 -3.15 0.23
N GLY A 175 7.11 -3.88 -0.46
CA GLY A 175 6.04 -4.66 0.13
C GLY A 175 5.98 -6.06 -0.46
N LYS A 176 5.61 -7.02 0.37
CA LYS A 176 5.50 -8.43 -0.02
C LYS A 176 4.26 -9.04 0.61
N ALA A 177 3.45 -9.73 -0.20
CA ALA A 177 2.33 -10.51 0.29
C ALA A 177 2.29 -11.88 -0.39
N GLN A 178 1.84 -12.87 0.36
CA GLN A 178 1.80 -14.28 -0.06
C GLN A 178 0.37 -14.67 -0.40
N ILE A 179 0.21 -15.35 -1.52
CA ILE A 179 -1.01 -16.04 -1.90
C ILE A 179 -0.90 -17.47 -1.39
N ALA A 180 -1.84 -17.92 -0.58
CA ALA A 180 -1.93 -19.30 -0.13
C ALA A 180 -3.38 -19.66 0.18
N LEU A 181 -3.74 -20.92 -0.04
CA LEU A 181 -5.10 -21.40 0.13
C LEU A 181 -5.59 -21.36 1.58
N TYR A 182 -4.69 -21.56 2.56
CA TYR A 182 -5.08 -21.72 3.97
C TYR A 182 -4.51 -20.66 4.93
N HIS A 183 -3.37 -20.03 4.61
CA HIS A 183 -2.69 -19.11 5.54
C HIS A 183 -2.21 -17.83 4.85
N GLY A 184 -2.72 -17.54 3.67
CA GLY A 184 -2.36 -16.38 2.87
C GLY A 184 -3.56 -15.52 2.48
N TYR A 185 -3.29 -14.60 1.63
CA TYR A 185 -4.30 -13.78 0.98
C TYR A 185 -4.76 -14.45 -0.32
N ASP A 186 -5.98 -14.16 -0.77
CA ASP A 186 -6.34 -14.36 -2.18
C ASP A 186 -5.50 -13.43 -3.08
N SER A 187 -5.54 -13.67 -4.38
CA SER A 187 -4.71 -12.93 -5.34
C SER A 187 -4.95 -11.42 -5.28
N ILE A 188 -6.21 -11.00 -5.19
CA ILE A 188 -6.62 -9.60 -5.16
C ILE A 188 -6.15 -8.93 -3.87
N THR A 189 -6.45 -9.54 -2.74
CA THR A 189 -6.07 -9.02 -1.42
C THR A 189 -4.55 -9.01 -1.22
N ALA A 190 -3.83 -9.99 -1.78
CA ALA A 190 -2.36 -10.02 -1.75
C ALA A 190 -1.72 -8.83 -2.46
N ILE A 191 -2.24 -8.47 -3.64
CA ILE A 191 -1.76 -7.29 -4.39
C ILE A 191 -2.01 -6.01 -3.59
N ARG A 192 -3.23 -5.83 -3.08
CA ARG A 192 -3.59 -4.68 -2.25
C ARG A 192 -2.70 -4.60 -1.01
N LYS A 193 -2.51 -5.72 -0.30
CA LYS A 193 -1.63 -5.79 0.88
C LYS A 193 -0.18 -5.46 0.56
N ALA A 194 0.36 -5.96 -0.55
CA ALA A 194 1.73 -5.66 -0.96
C ALA A 194 1.92 -4.16 -1.25
N ASN A 195 0.94 -3.51 -1.90
CA ASN A 195 0.95 -2.07 -2.13
C ASN A 195 0.92 -1.28 -0.81
N LEU A 196 0.02 -1.62 0.10
CA LEU A 196 -0.06 -0.99 1.42
C LEU A 196 1.26 -1.07 2.16
N LEU A 197 1.88 -2.25 2.23
CA LEU A 197 3.17 -2.45 2.88
C LEU A 197 4.29 -1.65 2.23
N ALA A 198 4.30 -1.55 0.89
CA ALA A 198 5.31 -0.78 0.17
C ALA A 198 5.19 0.72 0.47
N VAL A 199 3.98 1.27 0.42
CA VAL A 199 3.72 2.68 0.74
C VAL A 199 4.05 2.99 2.19
N GLN A 200 3.62 2.16 3.14
CA GLN A 200 3.94 2.31 4.56
C GLN A 200 5.44 2.27 4.83
N ASN A 201 6.17 1.38 4.15
CA ASN A 201 7.63 1.31 4.24
C ASN A 201 8.29 2.59 3.72
N ALA A 202 7.84 3.14 2.59
CA ALA A 202 8.32 4.41 2.07
C ALA A 202 8.02 5.57 3.03
N LEU A 203 6.78 5.66 3.53
CA LEU A 203 6.35 6.69 4.47
C LEU A 203 7.15 6.67 5.78
N SER A 204 7.43 5.47 6.31
CA SER A 204 8.29 5.33 7.50
C SER A 204 9.69 5.92 7.28
N LYS A 205 10.29 5.71 6.11
CA LYS A 205 11.59 6.28 5.76
C LYS A 205 11.51 7.80 5.52
N ILE A 206 10.45 8.27 4.85
CA ILE A 206 10.19 9.71 4.69
C ILE A 206 10.10 10.39 6.05
N LYS A 207 9.35 9.82 7.01
CA LYS A 207 9.24 10.35 8.38
C LYS A 207 10.60 10.41 9.09
N THR A 208 11.42 9.39 8.92
CA THR A 208 12.77 9.38 9.50
C THR A 208 13.63 10.51 8.93
N SER A 209 13.55 10.77 7.62
CA SER A 209 14.28 11.85 6.97
C SER A 209 13.69 13.23 7.29
N LEU A 210 12.38 13.33 7.50
CA LEU A 210 11.66 14.55 7.86
C LEU A 210 11.97 15.01 9.29
N GLY A 211 12.16 14.05 10.22
CA GLY A 211 12.30 14.34 11.65
C GLY A 211 13.29 15.46 12.00
N PRO A 212 14.53 15.46 11.48
CA PRO A 212 15.51 16.52 11.75
C PRO A 212 15.09 17.92 11.27
N ASP A 213 14.26 18.00 10.24
CA ASP A 213 13.90 19.26 9.56
C ASP A 213 12.60 19.87 10.13
N VAL A 214 11.86 19.16 10.97
CA VAL A 214 10.53 19.57 11.46
C VAL A 214 10.53 20.95 12.08
N ALA A 215 11.54 21.30 12.90
CA ALA A 215 11.63 22.61 13.56
C ALA A 215 11.77 23.73 12.53
N SER A 216 12.68 23.58 11.56
CA SER A 216 12.91 24.55 10.49
C SER A 216 11.70 24.70 9.55
N LEU A 217 11.06 23.58 9.17
CA LEU A 217 9.85 23.58 8.36
C LEU A 217 8.68 24.26 9.08
N THR A 218 8.55 24.02 10.38
CA THR A 218 7.52 24.64 11.21
C THR A 218 7.67 26.16 11.24
N GLU A 219 8.90 26.66 11.38
CA GLU A 219 9.19 28.10 11.34
C GLU A 219 8.83 28.71 9.99
N GLN A 220 9.26 28.06 8.89
CA GLN A 220 8.98 28.52 7.52
C GLN A 220 7.48 28.52 7.21
N LEU A 221 6.75 27.44 7.57
CA LEU A 221 5.31 27.36 7.38
C LEU A 221 4.55 28.44 8.13
N ARG A 222 4.93 28.70 9.40
CA ARG A 222 4.29 29.75 10.21
C ARG A 222 4.63 31.16 9.68
N ALA A 223 5.86 31.38 9.22
CA ALA A 223 6.28 32.66 8.64
C ALA A 223 5.53 32.97 7.33
N ALA A 224 5.24 31.96 6.50
CA ALA A 224 4.47 32.13 5.27
C ALA A 224 2.98 32.40 5.53
N GLY A 225 2.48 32.08 6.74
CA GLY A 225 1.08 32.28 7.11
C GLY A 225 0.18 31.11 6.74
N THR A 226 -1.14 31.33 6.77
CA THR A 226 -2.15 30.27 6.53
C THR A 226 -2.69 30.34 5.12
N ILE A 227 -3.03 29.16 4.58
CA ILE A 227 -3.78 29.07 3.32
C ILE A 227 -5.17 29.67 3.56
N ARG A 228 -5.59 30.60 2.71
CA ARG A 228 -6.96 31.08 2.72
C ARG A 228 -7.88 29.97 2.21
N PRO A 229 -8.99 29.67 2.91
CA PRO A 229 -10.00 28.78 2.35
C PRO A 229 -10.42 29.31 0.98
N LEU A 230 -10.44 28.42 -0.01
CA LEU A 230 -11.07 28.76 -1.30
C LEU A 230 -12.56 28.99 -0.98
N ASP A 231 -13.00 30.25 -1.05
CA ASP A 231 -14.43 30.58 -1.00
C ASP A 231 -15.10 29.87 -2.19
N HIS A 232 -15.72 28.73 -1.92
CA HIS A 232 -16.61 28.09 -2.87
C HIS A 232 -17.82 29.00 -3.09
N LYS A 233 -17.73 29.84 -4.13
CA LYS A 233 -18.87 30.55 -4.68
C LYS A 233 -19.72 29.64 -5.54
#